data_d716800a5b041aac1a44364357df6131
#
_entry.id   d716800a5b041aac1a44364357df6131
#
_cell.length_a   1.000
_cell.length_b   1.000
_cell.length_c   1.000
_cell.angle_alpha   90.00
_cell.angle_beta   90.00
_cell.angle_gamma   90.00
#
_symmetry.space_group_name_H-M   'P 1'
#
loop_
_entity.id
_entity.type
_entity.pdbx_description
1 polymer ?
#
loop_
_entity_poly.entity_id
_entity_poly.type
_entity_poly.pdbx_seq_one_letter_code
_entity_poly.pdbx_strand_id
1 'polypeptide(L)'
;QKMKVFKIAIPIIIIISILSVDYYNKYYKDNTDFENESIYLYVIKDDSLGFTDSISKYFKSTKTFYKVAEKLGYLNNKKTGRFKIDKGVGNNEIVRSLKFNNTPVNVTFNNQERIENLASRVSKQILEDSLSLIKAFRNEDFLKENGLNDKNVLSIFIPNSYNVYWNTTSDDFRDKMLTEYNKFWNQVRSKKAENMGLSKLEVISLASIVQIESRKIDERPK
;
A
#
# COMPACT_ATOMS: atom_id res chain seq x y z
N GLN A 1 27.19 39.25 -45.48
CA GLN A 1 26.77 39.18 -44.07
C GLN A 1 25.82 37.98 -43.81
N LYS A 2 24.82 37.70 -44.62
CA LYS A 2 23.88 36.57 -44.50
C LYS A 2 24.60 35.20 -44.51
N MET A 3 25.62 34.99 -45.34
CA MET A 3 26.37 33.72 -45.44
C MET A 3 27.19 33.40 -44.17
N LYS A 4 27.69 34.40 -43.45
CA LYS A 4 28.40 34.19 -42.16
C LYS A 4 27.44 33.76 -41.04
N VAL A 5 26.21 34.28 -41.01
CA VAL A 5 25.17 33.91 -40.07
C VAL A 5 24.75 32.45 -40.26
N PHE A 6 24.56 31.97 -41.47
CA PHE A 6 24.25 30.57 -41.78
C PHE A 6 25.35 29.59 -41.34
N LYS A 7 26.63 29.98 -41.50
CA LYS A 7 27.76 29.12 -41.09
C LYS A 7 27.84 28.91 -39.56
N ILE A 8 27.28 29.81 -38.76
CA ILE A 8 27.24 29.71 -37.29
C ILE A 8 25.91 29.10 -36.83
N ALA A 9 24.80 29.43 -37.48
CA ALA A 9 23.48 28.95 -37.09
C ALA A 9 23.29 27.44 -37.30
N ILE A 10 23.79 26.89 -38.41
CA ILE A 10 23.66 25.46 -38.72
C ILE A 10 24.28 24.56 -37.62
N PRO A 11 25.56 24.72 -37.22
CA PRO A 11 26.16 23.91 -36.17
C PRO A 11 25.45 24.06 -34.82
N ILE A 12 24.94 25.24 -34.51
CA ILE A 12 24.16 25.46 -33.26
C ILE A 12 22.85 24.67 -33.29
N ILE A 13 22.13 24.68 -34.40
CA ILE A 13 20.90 23.90 -34.58
C ILE A 13 21.18 22.40 -34.44
N ILE A 14 22.28 21.91 -35.05
CA ILE A 14 22.69 20.51 -34.97
C ILE A 14 22.97 20.13 -33.48
N ILE A 15 23.71 20.96 -32.76
CA ILE A 15 24.02 20.73 -31.35
C ILE A 15 22.73 20.70 -30.50
N ILE A 16 21.82 21.65 -30.69
CA ILE A 16 20.54 21.70 -30.00
C ILE A 16 19.72 20.44 -30.32
N SER A 17 19.70 20.00 -31.57
CA SER A 17 18.99 18.79 -32.00
C SER A 17 19.55 17.53 -31.30
N ILE A 18 20.88 17.38 -31.25
CA ILE A 18 21.54 16.27 -30.57
C ILE A 18 21.21 16.27 -29.07
N LEU A 19 21.31 17.43 -28.43
CA LEU A 19 20.96 17.57 -27.01
C LEU A 19 19.49 17.27 -26.72
N SER A 20 18.60 17.69 -27.62
CA SER A 20 17.16 17.42 -27.52
C SER A 20 16.85 15.94 -27.64
N VAL A 21 17.49 15.24 -28.59
CA VAL A 21 17.35 13.78 -28.74
C VAL A 21 17.90 13.03 -27.53
N ASP A 22 19.08 13.41 -27.03
CA ASP A 22 19.65 12.81 -25.81
C ASP A 22 18.75 13.03 -24.59
N TYR A 23 18.22 14.24 -24.43
CA TYR A 23 17.24 14.56 -23.36
C TYR A 23 15.98 13.71 -23.49
N TYR A 24 15.38 13.63 -24.69
CA TYR A 24 14.22 12.80 -24.94
C TYR A 24 14.49 11.33 -24.61
N ASN A 25 15.60 10.78 -25.08
CA ASN A 25 15.98 9.39 -24.82
C ASN A 25 16.18 9.08 -23.33
N LYS A 26 16.68 10.03 -22.54
CA LYS A 26 16.90 9.84 -21.11
C LYS A 26 15.61 9.95 -20.30
N TYR A 27 14.72 10.87 -20.63
CA TYR A 27 13.58 11.22 -19.80
C TYR A 27 12.27 10.57 -20.24
N TYR A 28 12.03 10.46 -21.54
CA TYR A 28 10.72 10.13 -22.10
C TYR A 28 10.67 8.81 -22.87
N LYS A 29 11.80 8.37 -23.44
CA LYS A 29 11.84 7.07 -24.10
C LYS A 29 11.53 5.96 -23.11
N ASP A 30 10.73 4.99 -23.53
CA ASP A 30 10.38 3.81 -22.75
C ASP A 30 11.61 3.12 -22.15
N ASN A 31 11.59 2.97 -20.83
CA ASN A 31 12.63 2.30 -20.04
C ASN A 31 12.10 1.08 -19.27
N THR A 32 10.89 0.62 -19.54
CA THR A 32 10.29 -0.54 -18.87
C THR A 32 10.66 -1.84 -19.57
N ASP A 33 10.92 -2.91 -18.80
CA ASP A 33 11.33 -4.23 -19.29
C ASP A 33 10.50 -5.32 -18.62
N PHE A 34 9.20 -5.37 -18.93
CA PHE A 34 8.28 -6.40 -18.47
C PHE A 34 7.12 -6.57 -19.45
N GLU A 35 6.47 -7.75 -19.43
CA GLU A 35 5.41 -8.09 -20.39
C GLU A 35 4.03 -7.59 -19.99
N ASN A 36 3.74 -7.56 -18.70
CA ASN A 36 2.44 -7.14 -18.16
C ASN A 36 2.16 -5.66 -18.50
N GLU A 37 0.89 -5.27 -18.56
CA GLU A 37 0.51 -3.85 -18.75
C GLU A 37 1.02 -2.93 -17.65
N SER A 38 1.19 -3.45 -16.45
CA SER A 38 1.77 -2.74 -15.31
C SER A 38 2.36 -3.71 -14.28
N ILE A 39 3.27 -3.20 -13.47
CA ILE A 39 3.82 -3.90 -12.30
C ILE A 39 3.66 -3.04 -11.05
N TYR A 40 3.86 -3.67 -9.89
CA TYR A 40 3.98 -2.96 -8.62
C TYR A 40 5.41 -3.08 -8.10
N LEU A 41 6.06 -1.92 -7.90
CA LEU A 41 7.33 -1.83 -7.19
C LEU A 41 7.07 -1.60 -5.70
N TYR A 42 7.65 -2.45 -4.88
CA TYR A 42 7.66 -2.32 -3.42
C TYR A 42 8.98 -1.67 -3.02
N VAL A 43 8.89 -0.47 -2.47
CA VAL A 43 10.07 0.32 -2.06
C VAL A 43 10.10 0.43 -0.56
N ILE A 44 11.23 0.09 0.04
CA ILE A 44 11.55 0.38 1.45
C ILE A 44 12.65 1.43 1.43
N LYS A 45 12.46 2.54 2.14
CA LYS A 45 13.33 3.73 2.07
C LYS A 45 14.81 3.39 2.29
N ASP A 46 15.08 2.53 3.27
CA ASP A 46 16.44 2.23 3.72
C ASP A 46 16.99 0.91 3.12
N ASP A 47 16.19 0.19 2.32
CA ASP A 47 16.62 -0.99 1.58
C ASP A 47 17.16 -0.60 0.19
N SER A 48 18.45 -0.27 0.14
CA SER A 48 19.11 0.09 -1.11
C SER A 48 19.37 -1.10 -2.03
N LEU A 49 19.59 -2.30 -1.47
CA LEU A 49 19.85 -3.51 -2.25
C LEU A 49 18.57 -3.99 -2.93
N GLY A 50 17.49 -4.19 -2.19
CA GLY A 50 16.22 -4.61 -2.77
C GLY A 50 15.65 -3.59 -3.77
N PHE A 51 15.87 -2.30 -3.55
CA PHE A 51 15.53 -1.27 -4.54
C PHE A 51 16.35 -1.44 -5.83
N THR A 52 17.67 -1.62 -5.74
CA THR A 52 18.56 -1.81 -6.90
C THR A 52 18.19 -3.07 -7.67
N ASP A 53 17.91 -4.18 -6.98
CA ASP A 53 17.48 -5.42 -7.60
C ASP A 53 16.15 -5.26 -8.36
N SER A 54 15.18 -4.56 -7.77
CA SER A 54 13.91 -4.25 -8.42
C SER A 54 14.11 -3.40 -9.68
N ILE A 55 14.95 -2.37 -9.62
CA ILE A 55 15.25 -1.51 -10.77
C ILE A 55 15.96 -2.29 -11.87
N SER A 56 16.92 -3.15 -11.53
CA SER A 56 17.65 -3.96 -12.53
C SER A 56 16.76 -5.01 -13.19
N LYS A 57 15.77 -5.52 -12.47
CA LYS A 57 14.85 -6.53 -12.97
C LYS A 57 13.82 -5.99 -13.96
N TYR A 58 13.35 -4.76 -13.76
CA TYR A 58 12.19 -4.25 -14.47
C TYR A 58 12.48 -3.10 -15.45
N PHE A 59 13.72 -2.58 -15.50
CA PHE A 59 14.07 -1.45 -16.36
C PHE A 59 15.21 -1.80 -17.33
N LYS A 60 15.03 -1.39 -18.58
CA LYS A 60 16.01 -1.59 -19.68
C LYS A 60 17.36 -0.96 -19.37
N SER A 61 17.36 0.21 -18.74
CA SER A 61 18.57 0.97 -18.41
C SER A 61 18.49 1.54 -16.99
N THR A 62 19.13 0.84 -16.06
CA THR A 62 19.31 1.33 -14.67
C THR A 62 20.11 2.62 -14.64
N LYS A 63 21.14 2.74 -15.49
CA LYS A 63 22.01 3.94 -15.57
C LYS A 63 21.22 5.21 -15.91
N THR A 64 20.33 5.17 -16.88
CA THR A 64 19.51 6.33 -17.26
C THR A 64 18.48 6.64 -16.19
N PHE A 65 17.87 5.61 -15.60
CA PHE A 65 16.94 5.77 -14.48
C PHE A 65 17.61 6.50 -13.30
N TYR A 66 18.77 6.04 -12.82
CA TYR A 66 19.44 6.68 -11.69
C TYR A 66 19.82 8.13 -11.96
N LYS A 67 20.30 8.47 -13.16
CA LYS A 67 20.60 9.85 -13.54
C LYS A 67 19.37 10.76 -13.49
N VAL A 68 18.22 10.27 -13.96
CA VAL A 68 16.97 11.04 -13.94
C VAL A 68 16.42 11.12 -12.53
N ALA A 69 16.45 10.03 -11.78
CA ALA A 69 16.00 9.97 -10.39
C ALA A 69 16.78 10.92 -9.47
N GLU A 70 18.10 10.99 -9.65
CA GLU A 70 18.97 11.96 -8.95
C GLU A 70 18.62 13.40 -9.33
N LYS A 71 18.55 13.69 -10.63
CA LYS A 71 18.22 15.04 -11.15
C LYS A 71 16.87 15.55 -10.66
N LEU A 72 15.89 14.63 -10.54
CA LEU A 72 14.56 14.93 -10.01
C LEU A 72 14.49 14.88 -8.47
N GLY A 73 15.61 14.66 -7.78
CA GLY A 73 15.70 14.67 -6.31
C GLY A 73 14.97 13.48 -5.65
N TYR A 74 14.74 12.36 -6.37
CA TYR A 74 14.06 11.20 -5.82
C TYR A 74 14.97 10.37 -4.90
N LEU A 75 16.23 10.18 -5.27
CA LEU A 75 17.14 9.29 -4.54
C LEU A 75 17.35 9.72 -3.08
N ASN A 76 17.37 11.03 -2.81
CA ASN A 76 17.49 11.60 -1.48
C ASN A 76 16.16 11.62 -0.68
N ASN A 77 15.05 11.39 -1.37
CA ASN A 77 13.69 11.48 -0.80
C ASN A 77 12.86 10.25 -1.14
N LYS A 78 13.48 9.07 -1.16
CA LYS A 78 12.75 7.80 -1.35
C LYS A 78 11.70 7.63 -0.26
N LYS A 79 10.51 7.19 -0.64
CA LYS A 79 9.42 6.88 0.27
C LYS A 79 9.14 5.39 0.26
N THR A 80 8.90 4.83 1.43
CA THR A 80 8.39 3.46 1.55
C THR A 80 6.97 3.39 1.01
N GLY A 81 6.66 2.38 0.19
CA GLY A 81 5.33 2.21 -0.38
C GLY A 81 5.28 1.21 -1.52
N ARG A 82 4.09 1.04 -2.08
CA ARG A 82 3.81 0.24 -3.27
C ARG A 82 3.44 1.16 -4.43
N PHE A 83 4.18 1.11 -5.51
CA PHE A 83 4.05 2.04 -6.62
C PHE A 83 3.73 1.29 -7.90
N LYS A 84 2.65 1.66 -8.58
CA LYS A 84 2.27 1.12 -9.88
C LYS A 84 3.13 1.79 -10.96
N ILE A 85 3.76 0.98 -11.80
CA ILE A 85 4.48 1.40 -12.99
C ILE A 85 3.82 0.77 -14.20
N ASP A 86 3.36 1.59 -15.12
CA ASP A 86 2.75 1.15 -16.36
C ASP A 86 3.83 0.82 -17.41
N LYS A 87 3.52 -0.10 -18.33
CA LYS A 87 4.42 -0.48 -19.42
C LYS A 87 4.58 0.67 -20.42
N GLY A 88 5.76 0.79 -21.00
CA GLY A 88 6.02 1.76 -22.05
C GLY A 88 6.36 3.17 -21.58
N VAL A 89 6.47 3.39 -20.26
CA VAL A 89 6.78 4.72 -19.72
C VAL A 89 8.28 5.00 -19.63
N GLY A 90 8.64 6.27 -19.77
CA GLY A 90 10.02 6.75 -19.61
C GLY A 90 10.37 7.06 -18.15
N ASN A 91 11.66 7.34 -17.92
CA ASN A 91 12.19 7.58 -16.58
C ASN A 91 11.50 8.75 -15.84
N ASN A 92 11.05 9.78 -16.54
CA ASN A 92 10.33 10.90 -15.92
C ASN A 92 9.03 10.43 -15.27
N GLU A 93 8.24 9.63 -15.98
CA GLU A 93 6.98 9.09 -15.47
C GLU A 93 7.20 8.06 -14.37
N ILE A 94 8.20 7.19 -14.51
CA ILE A 94 8.60 6.23 -13.47
C ILE A 94 8.92 6.97 -12.17
N VAL A 95 9.79 7.97 -12.22
CA VAL A 95 10.19 8.76 -11.03
C VAL A 95 9.00 9.50 -10.44
N ARG A 96 8.11 10.05 -11.28
CA ARG A 96 6.89 10.71 -10.83
C ARG A 96 5.98 9.74 -10.07
N SER A 97 5.77 8.55 -10.61
CA SER A 97 5.00 7.50 -9.92
C SER A 97 5.61 7.14 -8.57
N LEU A 98 6.93 6.93 -8.50
CA LEU A 98 7.63 6.62 -7.25
C LEU A 98 7.59 7.76 -6.21
N LYS A 99 7.42 9.00 -6.64
CA LYS A 99 7.32 10.16 -5.73
C LYS A 99 5.92 10.38 -5.17
N PHE A 100 4.88 10.14 -5.96
CA PHE A 100 3.55 10.66 -5.67
C PHE A 100 2.43 9.62 -5.66
N ASN A 101 2.62 8.46 -6.30
CA ASN A 101 1.54 7.52 -6.56
C ASN A 101 1.66 6.24 -5.70
N ASN A 102 1.77 6.42 -4.36
CA ASN A 102 1.66 5.26 -3.46
C ASN A 102 0.29 4.62 -3.65
N THR A 103 0.28 3.34 -4.02
CA THR A 103 -0.93 2.60 -4.40
C THR A 103 -1.37 1.71 -3.23
N PRO A 104 -2.62 1.83 -2.77
CA PRO A 104 -3.11 1.00 -1.68
C PRO A 104 -3.24 -0.48 -2.07
N VAL A 105 -3.26 -1.35 -1.06
CA VAL A 105 -3.56 -2.78 -1.15
C VAL A 105 -4.90 -3.07 -0.49
N ASN A 106 -5.61 -4.09 -0.95
CA ASN A 106 -6.78 -4.61 -0.27
C ASN A 106 -6.35 -5.73 0.68
N VAL A 107 -6.30 -5.42 1.98
CA VAL A 107 -6.05 -6.40 3.03
C VAL A 107 -7.35 -7.12 3.33
N THR A 108 -7.37 -8.43 3.07
CA THR A 108 -8.57 -9.26 3.24
C THR A 108 -8.33 -10.34 4.31
N PHE A 109 -9.24 -10.42 5.25
CA PHE A 109 -9.28 -11.53 6.21
C PHE A 109 -10.72 -11.95 6.48
N ASN A 110 -10.88 -13.26 6.74
CA ASN A 110 -12.11 -13.87 7.25
C ASN A 110 -12.07 -13.92 8.77
N ASN A 111 -13.07 -14.52 9.38
CA ASN A 111 -13.11 -14.77 10.82
C ASN A 111 -11.85 -15.52 11.27
N GLN A 112 -11.27 -15.05 12.36
CA GLN A 112 -10.08 -15.63 12.96
C GLN A 112 -10.44 -16.02 14.42
N GLU A 113 -9.86 -17.12 14.89
CA GLU A 113 -10.09 -17.61 16.26
C GLU A 113 -9.13 -16.95 17.25
N ARG A 114 -7.96 -16.49 16.77
CA ARG A 114 -6.89 -15.91 17.59
C ARG A 114 -6.29 -14.68 16.94
N ILE A 115 -5.82 -13.78 17.79
CA ILE A 115 -5.18 -12.54 17.34
C ILE A 115 -3.88 -12.83 16.56
N GLU A 116 -3.17 -13.90 16.91
CA GLU A 116 -1.95 -14.35 16.23
C GLU A 116 -2.24 -14.79 14.79
N ASN A 117 -3.35 -15.49 14.58
CA ASN A 117 -3.78 -15.94 13.25
C ASN A 117 -4.12 -14.72 12.36
N LEU A 118 -4.82 -13.73 12.95
CA LEU A 118 -5.11 -12.47 12.27
C LEU A 118 -3.82 -11.74 11.89
N ALA A 119 -2.91 -11.54 12.83
CA ALA A 119 -1.65 -10.86 12.62
C ALA A 119 -0.81 -11.57 11.52
N SER A 120 -0.72 -12.89 11.58
CA SER A 120 -0.05 -13.68 10.54
C SER A 120 -0.69 -13.54 9.16
N ARG A 121 -2.02 -13.39 9.08
CA ARG A 121 -2.71 -13.21 7.81
C ARG A 121 -2.53 -11.79 7.26
N VAL A 122 -2.58 -10.78 8.11
CA VAL A 122 -2.38 -9.37 7.74
C VAL A 122 -0.95 -9.11 7.31
N SER A 123 0.05 -9.64 8.04
CA SER A 123 1.47 -9.46 7.75
C SER A 123 1.92 -9.98 6.38
N LYS A 124 1.18 -10.91 5.77
CA LYS A 124 1.41 -11.38 4.40
C LYS A 124 0.96 -10.39 3.33
N GLN A 125 0.26 -9.33 3.70
CA GLN A 125 -0.40 -8.41 2.77
C GLN A 125 0.10 -6.97 2.89
N ILE A 126 0.76 -6.62 4.01
CA ILE A 126 1.37 -5.30 4.27
C ILE A 126 2.85 -5.47 4.66
N LEU A 127 3.55 -4.37 4.84
CA LEU A 127 4.99 -4.36 5.19
C LEU A 127 5.25 -4.84 6.62
N GLU A 128 4.32 -4.60 7.55
CA GLU A 128 4.48 -4.92 8.96
C GLU A 128 4.52 -6.43 9.23
N ASP A 129 5.38 -6.83 10.13
CA ASP A 129 5.46 -8.22 10.56
C ASP A 129 4.38 -8.59 11.59
N SER A 130 4.19 -9.90 11.81
CA SER A 130 3.15 -10.40 12.70
C SER A 130 3.38 -10.04 14.18
N LEU A 131 4.64 -9.90 14.62
CA LEU A 131 4.95 -9.56 16.01
C LEU A 131 4.64 -8.10 16.29
N SER A 132 5.00 -7.19 15.39
CA SER A 132 4.65 -5.77 15.45
C SER A 132 3.13 -5.57 15.51
N LEU A 133 2.40 -6.31 14.66
CA LEU A 133 0.92 -6.29 14.65
C LEU A 133 0.35 -6.78 15.98
N ILE A 134 0.82 -7.91 16.53
CA ILE A 134 0.35 -8.43 17.82
C ILE A 134 0.61 -7.41 18.92
N LYS A 135 1.81 -6.82 18.96
CA LYS A 135 2.17 -5.78 19.95
C LYS A 135 1.22 -4.57 19.87
N ALA A 136 0.91 -4.10 18.67
CA ALA A 136 -0.03 -2.99 18.48
C ALA A 136 -1.45 -3.37 18.90
N PHE A 137 -1.92 -4.57 18.53
CA PHE A 137 -3.26 -5.04 18.87
C PHE A 137 -3.47 -5.25 20.37
N ARG A 138 -2.41 -5.60 21.12
CA ARG A 138 -2.40 -5.80 22.57
C ARG A 138 -1.80 -4.62 23.34
N ASN A 139 -1.69 -3.44 22.73
CA ASN A 139 -1.20 -2.27 23.44
C ASN A 139 -2.14 -1.93 24.62
N GLU A 140 -1.60 -1.89 25.83
CA GLU A 140 -2.37 -1.73 27.07
C GLU A 140 -3.17 -0.42 27.12
N ASP A 141 -2.56 0.68 26.69
CA ASP A 141 -3.22 1.99 26.67
C ASP A 141 -4.39 1.98 25.70
N PHE A 142 -4.17 1.47 24.49
CA PHE A 142 -5.23 1.31 23.48
C PHE A 142 -6.39 0.46 24.00
N LEU A 143 -6.09 -0.67 24.61
CA LEU A 143 -7.12 -1.57 25.16
C LEU A 143 -7.93 -0.87 26.24
N LYS A 144 -7.26 -0.21 27.18
CA LYS A 144 -7.90 0.51 28.29
C LYS A 144 -8.77 1.66 27.81
N GLU A 145 -8.26 2.48 26.91
CA GLU A 145 -8.98 3.64 26.35
C GLU A 145 -10.26 3.25 25.62
N ASN A 146 -10.28 2.06 25.01
CA ASN A 146 -11.41 1.58 24.22
C ASN A 146 -12.29 0.54 24.94
N GLY A 147 -12.07 0.31 26.25
CA GLY A 147 -12.83 -0.67 27.03
C GLY A 147 -12.62 -2.10 26.57
N LEU A 148 -11.46 -2.39 26.01
CA LEU A 148 -11.05 -3.69 25.49
C LEU A 148 -10.08 -4.38 26.43
N ASN A 149 -9.85 -5.65 26.18
CA ASN A 149 -8.84 -6.48 26.83
C ASN A 149 -8.39 -7.60 25.87
N ASP A 150 -7.39 -8.40 26.27
CA ASP A 150 -6.85 -9.51 25.45
C ASP A 150 -7.91 -10.53 25.00
N LYS A 151 -8.99 -10.71 25.76
CA LYS A 151 -10.03 -11.71 25.47
C LYS A 151 -11.03 -11.20 24.42
N ASN A 152 -11.21 -9.88 24.30
CA ASN A 152 -12.24 -9.31 23.44
C ASN A 152 -11.70 -8.40 22.32
N VAL A 153 -10.40 -8.08 22.30
CA VAL A 153 -9.82 -7.20 21.27
C VAL A 153 -10.02 -7.71 19.84
N LEU A 154 -10.09 -9.03 19.66
CA LEU A 154 -10.36 -9.61 18.33
C LEU A 154 -11.71 -9.16 17.74
N SER A 155 -12.67 -8.76 18.59
CA SER A 155 -14.00 -8.31 18.17
C SER A 155 -14.00 -7.05 17.29
N ILE A 156 -12.98 -6.21 17.39
CA ILE A 156 -12.90 -4.99 16.54
C ILE A 156 -12.50 -5.29 15.09
N PHE A 157 -11.94 -6.47 14.84
CA PHE A 157 -11.47 -6.89 13.51
C PHE A 157 -12.59 -7.60 12.75
N ILE A 158 -13.51 -6.82 12.21
CA ILE A 158 -14.65 -7.34 11.45
C ILE A 158 -14.13 -7.91 10.12
N PRO A 159 -14.48 -9.17 9.77
CA PRO A 159 -14.05 -9.80 8.52
C PRO A 159 -14.54 -9.02 7.31
N ASN A 160 -13.62 -8.58 6.48
CA ASN A 160 -13.88 -7.83 5.25
C ASN A 160 -12.58 -7.66 4.44
N SER A 161 -12.66 -6.89 3.34
CA SER A 161 -11.53 -6.37 2.59
C SER A 161 -11.36 -4.87 2.89
N TYR A 162 -10.18 -4.50 3.36
CA TYR A 162 -9.87 -3.13 3.77
C TYR A 162 -8.80 -2.53 2.87
N ASN A 163 -9.09 -1.36 2.31
CA ASN A 163 -8.13 -0.63 1.51
C ASN A 163 -7.18 0.15 2.43
N VAL A 164 -5.90 -0.21 2.41
CA VAL A 164 -4.82 0.42 3.21
C VAL A 164 -3.58 0.59 2.34
N TYR A 165 -2.66 1.46 2.73
CA TYR A 165 -1.34 1.48 2.08
C TYR A 165 -0.51 0.28 2.52
N TRP A 166 0.31 -0.25 1.60
CA TRP A 166 1.19 -1.38 1.91
C TRP A 166 2.14 -1.10 3.09
N ASN A 167 2.55 0.15 3.24
CA ASN A 167 3.40 0.64 4.32
C ASN A 167 2.62 1.21 5.53
N THR A 168 1.35 0.84 5.69
CA THR A 168 0.56 1.20 6.88
C THR A 168 1.20 0.57 8.10
N THR A 169 1.43 1.38 9.15
CA THR A 169 1.99 0.90 10.42
C THR A 169 1.01 0.00 11.16
N SER A 170 1.53 -0.80 12.08
CA SER A 170 0.71 -1.68 12.91
C SER A 170 -0.33 -0.91 13.73
N ASP A 171 0.04 0.26 14.26
CA ASP A 171 -0.86 1.14 15.00
C ASP A 171 -1.93 1.74 14.10
N ASP A 172 -1.55 2.29 12.95
CA ASP A 172 -2.52 2.86 11.99
C ASP A 172 -3.51 1.80 11.46
N PHE A 173 -3.03 0.56 11.26
CA PHE A 173 -3.91 -0.54 10.87
C PHE A 173 -4.91 -0.87 11.98
N ARG A 174 -4.47 -0.99 13.23
CA ARG A 174 -5.33 -1.21 14.40
C ARG A 174 -6.39 -0.10 14.53
N ASP A 175 -5.97 1.16 14.45
CA ASP A 175 -6.85 2.32 14.62
C ASP A 175 -7.87 2.43 13.48
N LYS A 176 -7.46 2.04 12.27
CA LYS A 176 -8.40 1.88 11.16
C LYS A 176 -9.43 0.79 11.45
N MET A 177 -9.03 -0.35 12.00
CA MET A 177 -9.99 -1.42 12.35
C MET A 177 -10.98 -0.96 13.41
N LEU A 178 -10.54 -0.23 14.42
CA LEU A 178 -11.43 0.38 15.41
C LEU A 178 -12.41 1.37 14.75
N THR A 179 -11.93 2.16 13.80
CA THR A 179 -12.79 3.08 13.04
C THR A 179 -13.87 2.32 12.26
N GLU A 180 -13.49 1.25 11.58
CA GLU A 180 -14.44 0.42 10.79
C GLU A 180 -15.41 -0.33 11.72
N TYR A 181 -14.96 -0.81 12.87
CA TYR A 181 -15.82 -1.36 13.92
C TYR A 181 -16.86 -0.35 14.39
N ASN A 182 -16.45 0.89 14.68
CA ASN A 182 -17.38 1.94 15.11
C ASN A 182 -18.38 2.33 14.02
N LYS A 183 -17.98 2.32 12.76
CA LYS A 183 -18.88 2.51 11.60
C LYS A 183 -19.87 1.34 11.47
N PHE A 184 -19.41 0.11 11.67
CA PHE A 184 -20.29 -1.06 11.65
C PHE A 184 -21.38 -0.94 12.72
N TRP A 185 -21.05 -0.54 13.93
CA TRP A 185 -21.98 -0.29 15.03
C TRP A 185 -22.67 1.07 14.90
N ASN A 186 -23.35 1.29 13.77
CA ASN A 186 -24.17 2.47 13.57
C ASN A 186 -25.38 2.50 14.53
N GLN A 187 -26.09 3.63 14.56
CA GLN A 187 -27.21 3.84 15.46
C GLN A 187 -28.28 2.73 15.38
N VAL A 188 -28.57 2.24 14.16
CA VAL A 188 -29.60 1.20 13.95
C VAL A 188 -29.18 -0.13 14.58
N ARG A 189 -27.92 -0.56 14.35
CA ARG A 189 -27.41 -1.82 14.91
C ARG A 189 -27.27 -1.74 16.43
N SER A 190 -26.75 -0.63 16.94
CA SER A 190 -26.63 -0.39 18.38
C SER A 190 -28.00 -0.48 19.06
N LYS A 191 -29.03 0.19 18.52
CA LYS A 191 -30.37 0.16 19.08
C LYS A 191 -31.02 -1.22 19.02
N LYS A 192 -30.76 -2.01 17.96
CA LYS A 192 -31.22 -3.40 17.90
C LYS A 192 -30.59 -4.26 19.01
N ALA A 193 -29.29 -4.12 19.25
CA ALA A 193 -28.61 -4.82 20.33
C ALA A 193 -29.20 -4.46 21.71
N GLU A 194 -29.37 -3.16 21.97
CA GLU A 194 -29.99 -2.65 23.19
C GLU A 194 -31.41 -3.20 23.43
N ASN A 195 -32.23 -3.24 22.36
CA ASN A 195 -33.61 -3.77 22.44
C ASN A 195 -33.63 -5.29 22.77
N MET A 196 -32.52 -6.00 22.49
CA MET A 196 -32.32 -7.41 22.83
C MET A 196 -31.66 -7.58 24.21
N GLY A 197 -31.34 -6.50 24.91
CA GLY A 197 -30.62 -6.51 26.20
C GLY A 197 -29.15 -6.95 26.06
N LEU A 198 -28.56 -6.80 24.87
CA LEU A 198 -27.20 -7.25 24.58
C LEU A 198 -26.25 -6.07 24.35
N SER A 199 -25.05 -6.17 24.85
CA SER A 199 -23.93 -5.30 24.45
C SER A 199 -23.41 -5.67 23.07
N LYS A 200 -22.66 -4.75 22.43
CA LYS A 200 -22.02 -5.00 21.12
C LYS A 200 -21.10 -6.23 21.16
N LEU A 201 -20.37 -6.44 22.25
CA LEU A 201 -19.46 -7.58 22.41
C LEU A 201 -20.23 -8.89 22.55
N GLU A 202 -21.35 -8.91 23.27
CA GLU A 202 -22.21 -10.09 23.40
C GLU A 202 -22.83 -10.49 22.08
N VAL A 203 -23.26 -9.51 21.26
CA VAL A 203 -23.76 -9.80 19.91
C VAL A 203 -22.68 -10.44 19.03
N ILE A 204 -21.44 -9.94 19.07
CA ILE A 204 -20.33 -10.53 18.29
C ILE A 204 -20.00 -11.93 18.81
N SER A 205 -20.01 -12.14 20.13
CA SER A 205 -19.76 -13.46 20.72
C SER A 205 -20.82 -14.46 20.30
N LEU A 206 -22.11 -14.09 20.34
CA LEU A 206 -23.20 -14.93 19.86
C LEU A 206 -23.09 -15.23 18.37
N ALA A 207 -22.77 -14.22 17.55
CA ALA A 207 -22.56 -14.42 16.12
C ALA A 207 -21.42 -15.41 15.81
N SER A 208 -20.35 -15.36 16.63
CA SER A 208 -19.21 -16.28 16.50
C SER A 208 -19.61 -17.71 16.87
N ILE A 209 -20.42 -17.90 17.92
CA ILE A 209 -20.95 -19.22 18.31
C ILE A 209 -21.84 -19.77 17.20
N VAL A 210 -22.81 -18.99 16.72
CA VAL A 210 -23.69 -19.38 15.62
C VAL A 210 -22.91 -19.77 14.38
N GLN A 211 -21.82 -19.05 14.07
CA GLN A 211 -21.00 -19.37 12.92
C GLN A 211 -20.25 -20.70 13.06
N ILE A 212 -19.80 -21.06 14.26
CA ILE A 212 -19.10 -22.33 14.52
C ILE A 212 -20.08 -23.51 14.49
N GLU A 213 -21.25 -23.35 15.12
CA GLU A 213 -22.27 -24.38 15.23
C GLU A 213 -22.97 -24.63 13.89
N SER A 214 -23.25 -23.56 13.12
CA SER A 214 -23.93 -23.66 11.84
C SER A 214 -22.92 -23.77 10.70
N ARG A 215 -22.56 -25.00 10.32
CA ARG A 215 -21.65 -25.29 9.20
C ARG A 215 -22.26 -24.94 7.83
N LYS A 216 -23.58 -25.01 7.70
CA LYS A 216 -24.30 -24.68 6.48
C LYS A 216 -24.79 -23.23 6.49
N ILE A 217 -24.53 -22.51 5.40
CA ILE A 217 -24.88 -21.09 5.27
C ILE A 217 -26.39 -20.87 5.26
N ASP A 218 -27.14 -21.80 4.72
CA ASP A 218 -28.62 -21.79 4.66
C ASP A 218 -29.31 -22.01 6.00
N GLU A 219 -28.62 -22.58 6.98
CA GLU A 219 -29.11 -22.77 8.35
C GLU A 219 -28.85 -21.55 9.26
N ARG A 220 -28.11 -20.54 8.78
CA ARG A 220 -27.85 -19.32 9.53
C ARG A 220 -29.05 -18.38 9.49
N PRO A 221 -29.50 -17.86 10.65
CA PRO A 221 -30.59 -16.89 10.66
C PRO A 221 -30.22 -15.67 9.79
N LYS A 222 -31.17 -15.22 9.00
CA LYS A 222 -31.04 -14.03 8.14
C LYS A 222 -31.16 -12.75 8.94
#